data_72901f24876ff627ead279f86f170a80
#
_entry.id   72901f24876ff627ead279f86f170a80
#
_cell.length_a   1.000
_cell.length_b   1.000
_cell.length_c   1.000
_cell.angle_alpha   90.00
_cell.angle_beta   90.00
_cell.angle_gamma   90.00
#
_symmetry.space_group_name_H-M   'P 1'
#
loop_
_entity.id
_entity.type
_entity.pdbx_description
1 polymer ?
#
loop_
_entity_poly.entity_id
_entity_poly.type
_entity_poly.pdbx_seq_one_letter_code
_entity_poly.pdbx_strand_id
1 'polypeptide(L)'
;ARELSVLAKPLWLHQRDILARYTTEERVVDAITEVDEDREETLVYRDNLYFDEVFIDEFVRRAQASGKACQVAFALDDPAITGQALYLQRGIRQQGNYYVADLWYYPYGIEPVVRPMVMDTAPREVGFYHVPTHMSNRHGDLVYNLPTKPFLSVEHWLHVLHANIDFGIFAVGARFEQEAERSLLLNLKLLWRGMLERKQVLTSSALVKIGKDCSIDPTAVIQGPAFIGNNVSIGPGAVVGNCYIGDNVTIDQGCQLMLSVVGDGSFLPFRASLYRSV
;
A
#
# COMPACT_ATOMS: atom_id res chain seq x y z
N ALA A 1 -6.07 -14.80 3.64
CA ALA A 1 -5.55 -13.45 3.35
C ALA A 1 -4.12 -13.26 3.85
N ARG A 2 -3.81 -13.73 5.07
CA ARG A 2 -2.51 -13.51 5.73
C ARG A 2 -1.27 -13.98 4.94
N GLU A 3 -1.41 -15.00 4.08
CA GLU A 3 -0.33 -15.55 3.25
C GLU A 3 -0.20 -14.85 1.88
N LEU A 4 -1.10 -13.90 1.57
CA LEU A 4 -1.02 -13.15 0.32
C LEU A 4 0.17 -12.20 0.35
N SER A 5 0.94 -12.17 -0.74
CA SER A 5 2.10 -11.29 -0.86
C SER A 5 1.67 -9.85 -1.06
N VAL A 6 2.15 -8.98 -0.19
CA VAL A 6 2.05 -7.52 -0.29
C VAL A 6 3.47 -6.94 -0.19
N LEU A 7 3.89 -6.21 -1.21
CA LEU A 7 5.24 -5.63 -1.30
C LEU A 7 6.37 -6.65 -1.04
N ALA A 8 6.28 -7.83 -1.68
CA ALA A 8 7.21 -8.95 -1.58
C ALA A 8 7.27 -9.68 -0.23
N LYS A 9 6.27 -9.50 0.61
CA LYS A 9 6.18 -10.22 1.89
C LYS A 9 4.77 -10.76 2.10
N PRO A 10 4.60 -11.93 2.73
CA PRO A 10 3.29 -12.33 3.26
C PRO A 10 2.73 -11.24 4.16
N LEU A 11 1.43 -10.99 4.09
CA LEU A 11 0.79 -9.89 4.83
C LEU A 11 1.08 -9.95 6.34
N TRP A 12 1.04 -11.15 6.93
CA TRP A 12 1.36 -11.33 8.35
C TRP A 12 2.81 -10.95 8.69
N LEU A 13 3.76 -11.24 7.79
CA LEU A 13 5.17 -10.87 7.99
C LEU A 13 5.37 -9.36 7.84
N HIS A 14 4.66 -8.74 6.89
CA HIS A 14 4.64 -7.30 6.73
C HIS A 14 4.13 -6.60 8.00
N GLN A 15 3.02 -7.07 8.57
CA GLN A 15 2.47 -6.56 9.84
C GLN A 15 3.47 -6.71 10.99
N ARG A 16 4.04 -7.90 11.14
CA ARG A 16 5.02 -8.22 12.18
C ARG A 16 6.26 -7.34 12.10
N ASP A 17 6.84 -7.17 10.91
CA ASP A 17 8.02 -6.34 10.72
C ASP A 17 7.77 -4.87 11.12
N ILE A 18 6.59 -4.35 10.80
CA ILE A 18 6.19 -2.98 11.14
C ILE A 18 5.95 -2.85 12.65
N LEU A 19 5.27 -3.83 13.26
CA LEU A 19 4.92 -3.78 14.68
C LEU A 19 6.07 -4.14 15.62
N ALA A 20 7.12 -4.81 15.14
CA ALA A 20 8.26 -5.24 15.94
C ALA A 20 8.95 -4.11 16.76
N ARG A 21 8.80 -2.86 16.32
CA ARG A 21 9.33 -1.69 17.04
C ARG A 21 8.49 -1.26 18.25
N TYR A 22 7.24 -1.74 18.33
CA TYR A 22 6.29 -1.39 19.39
C TYR A 22 5.96 -2.54 20.32
N THR A 23 6.27 -3.79 19.91
CA THR A 23 5.87 -5.00 20.62
C THR A 23 7.09 -5.77 21.12
N THR A 24 7.03 -6.24 22.35
CA THR A 24 8.01 -7.14 22.95
C THR A 24 7.60 -8.60 22.83
N GLU A 25 6.29 -8.85 22.77
CA GLU A 25 5.70 -10.18 22.67
C GLU A 25 4.57 -10.16 21.63
N GLU A 26 4.42 -11.26 20.88
CA GLU A 26 3.34 -11.46 19.91
C GLU A 26 2.64 -12.77 20.21
N ARG A 27 1.31 -12.74 20.27
CA ARG A 27 0.47 -13.91 20.49
C ARG A 27 -0.65 -13.95 19.46
N VAL A 28 -0.88 -15.11 18.84
CA VAL A 28 -2.01 -15.33 17.94
C VAL A 28 -3.16 -15.92 18.74
N VAL A 29 -4.33 -15.33 18.65
CA VAL A 29 -5.58 -15.76 19.30
C VAL A 29 -6.68 -15.89 18.26
N ASP A 30 -7.65 -16.79 18.49
CA ASP A 30 -8.79 -16.95 17.57
C ASP A 30 -9.90 -15.92 17.82
N ALA A 31 -9.98 -15.40 19.04
CA ALA A 31 -10.94 -14.38 19.43
C ALA A 31 -10.35 -13.36 20.41
N ILE A 32 -10.85 -12.14 20.37
CA ILE A 32 -10.42 -11.06 21.28
C ILE A 32 -10.64 -11.43 22.76
N THR A 33 -11.61 -12.30 23.04
CA THR A 33 -11.92 -12.80 24.39
C THR A 33 -10.86 -13.75 24.96
N GLU A 34 -9.91 -14.21 24.14
CA GLU A 34 -8.79 -15.04 24.57
C GLU A 34 -7.55 -14.22 24.93
N VAL A 35 -7.60 -12.92 24.72
CA VAL A 35 -6.54 -12.01 25.16
C VAL A 35 -6.66 -11.86 26.67
N ASP A 36 -5.59 -12.20 27.39
CA ASP A 36 -5.57 -12.10 28.85
C ASP A 36 -5.89 -10.66 29.30
N GLU A 37 -6.65 -10.55 30.40
CA GLU A 37 -6.98 -9.27 31.04
C GLU A 37 -5.77 -8.66 31.77
N ASP A 38 -4.55 -8.99 31.32
CA ASP A 38 -3.33 -8.46 31.91
C ASP A 38 -3.30 -6.93 31.74
N ARG A 39 -2.81 -6.25 32.78
CA ARG A 39 -2.72 -4.80 32.83
C ARG A 39 -1.54 -4.24 32.02
N GLU A 40 -1.17 -4.91 30.93
CA GLU A 40 -0.09 -4.50 30.04
C GLU A 40 -0.63 -3.76 28.83
N GLU A 41 0.17 -2.89 28.26
CA GLU A 41 -0.11 -2.20 27.01
C GLU A 41 -0.26 -3.22 25.88
N THR A 42 -1.43 -3.27 25.25
CA THR A 42 -1.77 -4.31 24.27
C THR A 42 -2.32 -3.70 22.99
N LEU A 43 -1.78 -4.15 21.86
CA LEU A 43 -2.28 -3.88 20.52
C LEU A 43 -2.96 -5.14 19.97
N VAL A 44 -4.23 -5.03 19.57
CA VAL A 44 -4.99 -6.15 18.98
C VAL A 44 -5.36 -5.80 17.54
N TYR A 45 -5.10 -6.70 16.61
CA TYR A 45 -5.40 -6.46 15.20
C TYR A 45 -5.74 -7.77 14.47
N ARG A 46 -6.46 -7.64 13.36
CA ARG A 46 -6.69 -8.78 12.46
C ARG A 46 -5.52 -8.99 11.51
N ASP A 47 -5.22 -10.25 11.24
CA ASP A 47 -4.14 -10.68 10.36
C ASP A 47 -4.37 -10.41 8.85
N ASN A 48 -5.55 -9.91 8.48
CA ASN A 48 -5.89 -9.49 7.13
C ASN A 48 -5.83 -7.97 6.90
N LEU A 49 -5.35 -7.19 7.87
CA LEU A 49 -5.20 -5.75 7.72
C LEU A 49 -3.89 -5.40 7.01
N TYR A 50 -3.98 -4.52 6.03
CA TYR A 50 -2.83 -3.85 5.45
C TYR A 50 -2.75 -2.41 5.97
N PHE A 51 -1.60 -2.06 6.49
CA PHE A 51 -1.21 -0.70 6.89
C PHE A 51 0.30 -0.55 6.72
N ASP A 52 0.78 0.66 6.62
CA ASP A 52 2.21 0.93 6.54
C ASP A 52 2.78 1.52 7.84
N GLU A 53 4.08 1.75 7.85
CA GLU A 53 4.79 2.31 9.00
C GLU A 53 4.26 3.68 9.41
N VAL A 54 3.94 4.55 8.44
CA VAL A 54 3.50 5.93 8.71
C VAL A 54 2.14 5.94 9.38
N PHE A 55 1.24 5.08 8.93
CA PHE A 55 -0.08 4.94 9.54
C PHE A 55 0.01 4.44 10.98
N ILE A 56 0.75 3.35 11.19
CA ILE A 56 0.82 2.72 12.51
C ILE A 56 1.60 3.58 13.52
N ASP A 57 2.67 4.26 13.09
CA ASP A 57 3.41 5.20 13.93
C ASP A 57 2.51 6.32 14.47
N GLU A 58 1.67 6.88 13.60
CA GLU A 58 0.73 7.90 14.03
C GLU A 58 -0.35 7.35 14.95
N PHE A 59 -0.91 6.18 14.62
CA PHE A 59 -1.94 5.54 15.44
C PHE A 59 -1.42 5.24 16.85
N VAL A 60 -0.30 4.53 16.97
CA VAL A 60 0.27 4.15 18.27
C VAL A 60 0.64 5.39 19.09
N ARG A 61 1.31 6.37 18.49
CA ARG A 61 1.66 7.62 19.18
C ARG A 61 0.44 8.37 19.73
N ARG A 62 -0.64 8.47 18.93
CA ARG A 62 -1.88 9.14 19.35
C ARG A 62 -2.62 8.32 20.42
N ALA A 63 -2.63 6.99 20.28
CA ALA A 63 -3.24 6.08 21.23
C ALA A 63 -2.56 6.15 22.59
N GLN A 64 -1.24 6.06 22.64
CA GLN A 64 -0.44 6.23 23.85
C GLN A 64 -0.66 7.60 24.49
N ALA A 65 -0.63 8.67 23.70
CA ALA A 65 -0.88 10.03 24.21
C ALA A 65 -2.29 10.21 24.80
N SER A 66 -3.28 9.45 24.32
CA SER A 66 -4.65 9.49 24.86
C SER A 66 -4.78 8.82 26.21
N GLY A 67 -3.96 7.82 26.51
CA GLY A 67 -4.02 6.97 27.70
C GLY A 67 -5.34 6.20 27.85
N LYS A 68 -6.05 5.94 26.76
CA LYS A 68 -7.39 5.30 26.75
C LYS A 68 -7.45 4.19 25.70
N ALA A 69 -8.31 3.21 25.98
CA ALA A 69 -8.63 2.18 24.99
C ALA A 69 -9.28 2.82 23.75
N CYS A 70 -8.72 2.54 22.58
CA CYS A 70 -9.20 3.11 21.34
C CYS A 70 -9.16 2.10 20.18
N GLN A 71 -10.03 2.32 19.19
CA GLN A 71 -10.14 1.58 17.97
C GLN A 71 -9.91 2.51 16.79
N VAL A 72 -9.20 2.04 15.78
CA VAL A 72 -9.05 2.78 14.53
C VAL A 72 -10.42 3.10 13.92
N ALA A 73 -10.58 4.35 13.57
CA ALA A 73 -11.77 4.85 12.88
C ALA A 73 -11.37 5.80 11.74
N PHE A 74 -12.29 6.02 10.80
CA PHE A 74 -12.13 6.94 9.67
C PHE A 74 -13.37 7.81 9.54
N ALA A 75 -13.21 9.02 9.02
CA ALA A 75 -14.33 9.88 8.69
C ALA A 75 -15.18 9.27 7.56
N LEU A 76 -16.50 9.54 7.58
CA LEU A 76 -17.41 9.00 6.56
C LEU A 76 -17.14 9.57 5.16
N ASP A 77 -16.47 10.68 5.07
CA ASP A 77 -16.11 11.39 3.84
C ASP A 77 -14.64 11.23 3.45
N ASP A 78 -13.87 10.36 4.15
CA ASP A 78 -12.50 10.05 3.73
C ASP A 78 -12.49 9.43 2.32
N PRO A 79 -11.94 10.11 1.30
CA PRO A 79 -12.10 9.68 -0.08
C PRO A 79 -11.27 8.44 -0.44
N ALA A 80 -10.20 8.13 0.28
CA ALA A 80 -9.44 6.89 0.05
C ALA A 80 -10.18 5.67 0.64
N ILE A 81 -10.84 5.84 1.79
CA ILE A 81 -11.66 4.79 2.40
C ILE A 81 -12.90 4.55 1.54
N THR A 82 -13.69 5.59 1.26
CA THR A 82 -14.96 5.46 0.52
C THR A 82 -14.78 5.07 -0.94
N GLY A 83 -13.70 5.53 -1.56
CA GLY A 83 -13.44 5.30 -2.99
C GLY A 83 -12.80 3.94 -3.29
N GLN A 84 -12.09 3.33 -2.34
CA GLN A 84 -11.29 2.13 -2.62
C GLN A 84 -11.37 1.04 -1.54
N ALA A 85 -11.32 1.40 -0.25
CA ALA A 85 -11.16 0.42 0.82
C ALA A 85 -12.45 -0.31 1.22
N LEU A 86 -13.63 0.27 0.98
CA LEU A 86 -14.92 -0.31 1.41
C LEU A 86 -15.47 -1.41 0.51
N TYR A 87 -15.01 -1.50 -0.73
CA TYR A 87 -15.55 -2.48 -1.67
C TYR A 87 -15.16 -3.91 -1.30
N LEU A 88 -16.10 -4.86 -1.37
CA LEU A 88 -15.88 -6.30 -1.24
C LEU A 88 -15.18 -6.75 0.06
N GLN A 89 -15.32 -5.98 1.15
CA GLN A 89 -14.73 -6.28 2.46
C GLN A 89 -15.75 -6.10 3.60
N ARG A 90 -15.42 -6.64 4.79
CA ARG A 90 -16.26 -6.59 6.00
C ARG A 90 -15.50 -6.09 7.24
N GLY A 91 -14.18 -5.98 7.16
CA GLY A 91 -13.32 -5.57 8.27
C GLY A 91 -13.39 -4.07 8.59
N ILE A 92 -13.81 -3.24 7.61
CA ILE A 92 -14.11 -1.83 7.82
C ILE A 92 -15.62 -1.66 7.72
N ARG A 93 -16.27 -1.20 8.79
CA ARG A 93 -17.73 -1.12 8.89
C ARG A 93 -18.18 0.21 9.47
N GLN A 94 -19.32 0.70 9.03
CA GLN A 94 -19.89 1.92 9.57
C GLN A 94 -20.44 1.69 10.98
N GLN A 95 -20.06 2.55 11.90
CA GLN A 95 -20.56 2.59 13.26
C GLN A 95 -20.84 4.05 13.64
N GLY A 96 -22.13 4.43 13.66
CA GLY A 96 -22.52 5.82 13.89
C GLY A 96 -21.96 6.76 12.82
N ASN A 97 -21.18 7.75 13.23
CA ASN A 97 -20.60 8.76 12.36
C ASN A 97 -19.19 8.45 11.87
N TYR A 98 -18.74 7.20 11.98
CA TYR A 98 -17.39 6.78 11.59
C TYR A 98 -17.43 5.43 10.88
N TYR A 99 -16.41 5.15 10.09
CA TYR A 99 -16.01 3.79 9.75
C TYR A 99 -15.02 3.31 10.80
N VAL A 100 -15.21 2.11 11.33
CA VAL A 100 -14.29 1.48 12.29
C VAL A 100 -13.64 0.24 11.69
N ALA A 101 -12.41 -0.03 12.08
CA ALA A 101 -11.66 -1.20 11.63
C ALA A 101 -11.14 -2.02 12.82
N ASP A 102 -10.81 -3.28 12.57
CA ASP A 102 -10.42 -4.25 13.59
C ASP A 102 -8.93 -4.11 13.98
N LEU A 103 -8.57 -2.92 14.46
CA LEU A 103 -7.28 -2.58 15.07
C LEU A 103 -7.55 -1.76 16.33
N TRP A 104 -7.14 -2.29 17.49
CA TRP A 104 -7.39 -1.72 18.81
C TRP A 104 -6.10 -1.52 19.59
N TYR A 105 -6.11 -0.53 20.44
CA TYR A 105 -5.07 -0.25 21.43
C TYR A 105 -5.69 -0.19 22.82
N TYR A 106 -5.07 -0.89 23.76
CA TYR A 106 -5.46 -0.96 25.17
C TYR A 106 -4.26 -0.59 26.06
N PRO A 107 -4.31 0.49 26.82
CA PRO A 107 -3.19 0.92 27.66
C PRO A 107 -2.99 0.06 28.90
N TYR A 108 -4.04 -0.60 29.41
CA TYR A 108 -4.04 -1.34 30.67
C TYR A 108 -4.78 -2.70 30.56
N GLY A 109 -4.62 -3.39 29.46
CA GLY A 109 -5.39 -4.60 29.16
C GLY A 109 -6.75 -4.32 28.52
N ILE A 110 -7.48 -5.39 28.21
CA ILE A 110 -8.75 -5.29 27.46
C ILE A 110 -9.80 -4.57 28.29
N GLU A 111 -10.35 -3.50 27.77
CA GLU A 111 -11.43 -2.71 28.38
C GLU A 111 -12.73 -2.82 27.55
N PRO A 112 -13.91 -2.87 28.22
CA PRO A 112 -15.19 -2.97 27.52
C PRO A 112 -15.57 -1.68 26.77
N VAL A 113 -15.00 -0.54 27.15
CA VAL A 113 -15.30 0.77 26.55
C VAL A 113 -14.13 1.22 25.69
N VAL A 114 -14.32 1.15 24.39
CA VAL A 114 -13.32 1.54 23.40
C VAL A 114 -13.80 2.79 22.65
N ARG A 115 -12.93 3.78 22.49
CA ARG A 115 -13.25 5.03 21.79
C ARG A 115 -12.76 4.99 20.35
N PRO A 116 -13.56 5.49 19.39
CA PRO A 116 -13.07 5.63 18.01
C PRO A 116 -11.94 6.68 17.98
N MET A 117 -10.80 6.28 17.43
CA MET A 117 -9.69 7.18 17.12
C MET A 117 -9.70 7.46 15.63
N VAL A 118 -10.22 8.62 15.26
CA VAL A 118 -10.33 9.00 13.84
C VAL A 118 -8.95 9.30 13.29
N MET A 119 -8.55 8.46 12.33
CA MET A 119 -7.32 8.60 11.56
C MET A 119 -7.64 9.27 10.23
N ASP A 120 -6.72 10.11 9.77
CA ASP A 120 -6.76 10.73 8.46
C ASP A 120 -5.81 9.94 7.55
N THR A 121 -6.34 9.37 6.47
CA THR A 121 -5.52 8.68 5.46
C THR A 121 -4.65 9.64 4.67
N ALA A 122 -4.84 10.95 4.86
CA ALA A 122 -4.18 12.04 4.14
C ALA A 122 -4.20 11.77 2.62
N PRO A 123 -5.40 11.65 2.01
CA PRO A 123 -5.55 11.27 0.63
C PRO A 123 -5.01 12.36 -0.29
N ARG A 124 -4.32 11.93 -1.35
CA ARG A 124 -3.85 12.80 -2.41
C ARG A 124 -4.56 12.45 -3.71
N GLU A 125 -5.07 13.46 -4.36
CA GLU A 125 -5.63 13.33 -5.70
C GLU A 125 -4.50 13.05 -6.70
N VAL A 126 -4.59 11.91 -7.37
CA VAL A 126 -3.60 11.48 -8.35
C VAL A 126 -4.27 11.08 -9.64
N GLY A 127 -3.95 11.80 -10.71
CA GLY A 127 -4.49 11.53 -12.03
C GLY A 127 -5.98 11.79 -12.13
N PHE A 128 -6.39 12.08 -13.31
CA PHE A 128 -7.80 12.22 -13.64
C PHE A 128 -8.06 11.63 -15.03
N TYR A 129 -9.25 11.14 -15.23
CA TYR A 129 -9.75 10.77 -16.53
C TYR A 129 -11.01 11.58 -16.80
N HIS A 130 -10.96 12.42 -17.81
CA HIS A 130 -12.12 13.16 -18.26
C HIS A 130 -13.12 12.21 -18.92
N VAL A 131 -14.28 12.04 -18.29
CA VAL A 131 -15.35 11.21 -18.85
C VAL A 131 -16.11 12.02 -19.89
N PRO A 132 -16.06 11.66 -21.18
CA PRO A 132 -16.83 12.33 -22.20
C PRO A 132 -18.34 12.28 -21.89
N THR A 133 -19.05 13.38 -22.07
CA THR A 133 -20.47 13.53 -21.72
C THR A 133 -21.39 12.51 -22.38
N HIS A 134 -20.99 11.97 -23.55
CA HIS A 134 -21.74 10.93 -24.26
C HIS A 134 -21.52 9.50 -23.71
N MET A 135 -20.53 9.30 -22.82
CA MET A 135 -20.22 7.98 -22.25
C MET A 135 -20.77 7.80 -20.83
N SER A 136 -21.17 8.86 -20.16
CA SER A 136 -21.67 8.79 -18.79
C SER A 136 -22.65 9.91 -18.47
N ASN A 137 -23.68 9.58 -17.68
CA ASN A 137 -24.58 10.58 -17.09
C ASN A 137 -23.92 11.36 -15.94
N ARG A 138 -22.73 10.95 -15.49
CA ARG A 138 -21.92 11.70 -14.53
C ARG A 138 -21.05 12.69 -15.28
N HIS A 139 -21.22 13.97 -14.97
CA HIS A 139 -20.35 15.02 -15.46
C HIS A 139 -19.16 15.18 -14.51
N GLY A 140 -17.97 15.27 -15.06
CA GLY A 140 -16.75 15.51 -14.30
C GLY A 140 -15.65 14.47 -14.55
N ASP A 141 -14.52 14.73 -13.95
CA ASP A 141 -13.35 13.87 -14.05
C ASP A 141 -13.43 12.72 -13.05
N LEU A 142 -12.98 11.54 -13.45
CA LEU A 142 -12.70 10.45 -12.52
C LEU A 142 -11.35 10.74 -11.86
N VAL A 143 -11.39 10.96 -10.57
CA VAL A 143 -10.23 11.26 -9.76
C VAL A 143 -9.93 10.09 -8.85
N TYR A 144 -8.64 9.73 -8.77
CA TYR A 144 -8.15 8.73 -7.83
C TYR A 144 -7.58 9.42 -6.59
N ASN A 145 -8.13 9.09 -5.42
CA ASN A 145 -7.64 9.57 -4.15
C ASN A 145 -6.80 8.47 -3.50
N LEU A 146 -5.48 8.61 -3.55
CA LEU A 146 -4.55 7.64 -2.99
C LEU A 146 -4.14 8.06 -1.58
N PRO A 147 -4.23 7.17 -0.59
CA PRO A 147 -3.81 7.49 0.77
C PRO A 147 -2.30 7.64 0.85
N THR A 148 -1.81 8.65 1.56
CA THR A 148 -0.40 8.71 1.96
C THR A 148 -0.13 7.95 3.26
N LYS A 149 -1.20 7.61 4.00
CA LYS A 149 -1.21 6.74 5.17
C LYS A 149 -2.21 5.61 4.91
N PRO A 150 -1.79 4.55 4.22
CA PRO A 150 -2.68 3.50 3.74
C PRO A 150 -3.22 2.63 4.87
N PHE A 151 -4.50 2.26 4.74
CA PHE A 151 -5.16 1.28 5.57
C PHE A 151 -6.22 0.51 4.77
N LEU A 152 -6.20 -0.81 4.83
CA LEU A 152 -7.10 -1.66 4.04
C LEU A 152 -7.37 -2.98 4.77
N SER A 153 -8.59 -3.52 4.63
CA SER A 153 -8.92 -4.90 4.98
C SER A 153 -8.81 -5.79 3.74
N VAL A 154 -7.89 -6.74 3.75
CA VAL A 154 -7.61 -7.61 2.60
C VAL A 154 -8.48 -8.85 2.67
N GLU A 155 -9.57 -8.89 1.90
CA GLU A 155 -10.55 -9.98 1.89
C GLU A 155 -10.85 -10.53 0.49
N HIS A 156 -10.39 -9.82 -0.55
CA HIS A 156 -10.64 -10.15 -1.93
C HIS A 156 -9.37 -9.92 -2.78
N TRP A 157 -9.25 -10.58 -3.95
CA TRP A 157 -8.11 -10.36 -4.85
C TRP A 157 -7.92 -8.89 -5.25
N LEU A 158 -9.02 -8.14 -5.39
CA LEU A 158 -8.97 -6.70 -5.66
C LEU A 158 -8.18 -5.95 -4.59
N HIS A 159 -8.28 -6.36 -3.32
CA HIS A 159 -7.51 -5.73 -2.24
C HIS A 159 -6.02 -6.03 -2.35
N VAL A 160 -5.62 -7.16 -2.98
CA VAL A 160 -4.20 -7.43 -3.28
C VAL A 160 -3.68 -6.41 -4.29
N LEU A 161 -4.48 -6.09 -5.33
CA LEU A 161 -4.14 -5.03 -6.28
C LEU A 161 -3.97 -3.68 -5.56
N HIS A 162 -4.96 -3.28 -4.76
CA HIS A 162 -4.91 -2.01 -4.01
C HIS A 162 -3.76 -1.98 -3.02
N ALA A 163 -3.51 -3.05 -2.25
CA ALA A 163 -2.43 -3.10 -1.28
C ALA A 163 -1.04 -3.00 -1.93
N ASN A 164 -0.84 -3.57 -3.12
CA ASN A 164 0.45 -3.51 -3.81
C ASN A 164 0.61 -2.22 -4.64
N ILE A 165 -0.42 -1.80 -5.35
CA ILE A 165 -0.35 -0.69 -6.32
C ILE A 165 -0.78 0.62 -5.65
N ASP A 166 -2.08 0.78 -5.39
CA ASP A 166 -2.65 2.06 -4.99
C ASP A 166 -2.17 2.47 -3.58
N PHE A 167 -2.19 1.55 -2.63
CA PHE A 167 -1.83 1.78 -1.23
C PHE A 167 -0.37 1.42 -0.91
N GLY A 168 0.28 0.66 -1.78
CA GLY A 168 1.68 0.27 -1.67
C GLY A 168 2.60 1.24 -2.40
N ILE A 169 2.91 0.93 -3.66
CA ILE A 169 3.94 1.67 -4.41
C ILE A 169 3.57 3.13 -4.66
N PHE A 170 2.30 3.45 -4.93
CA PHE A 170 1.88 4.85 -5.15
C PHE A 170 1.88 5.68 -3.86
N ALA A 171 1.48 5.11 -2.72
CA ALA A 171 1.55 5.82 -1.45
C ALA A 171 3.01 6.19 -1.09
N VAL A 172 3.94 5.26 -1.32
CA VAL A 172 5.39 5.53 -1.17
C VAL A 172 5.83 6.61 -2.14
N GLY A 173 5.38 6.55 -3.41
CA GLY A 173 5.66 7.55 -4.43
C GLY A 173 5.17 8.94 -4.06
N ALA A 174 3.93 9.06 -3.60
CA ALA A 174 3.32 10.32 -3.21
C ALA A 174 4.07 10.97 -2.02
N ARG A 175 4.49 10.17 -1.03
CA ARG A 175 5.32 10.69 0.07
C ARG A 175 6.69 11.16 -0.39
N PHE A 176 7.33 10.39 -1.27
CA PHE A 176 8.62 10.79 -1.83
C PHE A 176 8.53 12.12 -2.60
N GLU A 177 7.47 12.33 -3.38
CA GLU A 177 7.22 13.60 -4.06
C GLU A 177 7.01 14.75 -3.07
N GLN A 178 6.23 14.53 -1.98
CA GLN A 178 6.05 15.54 -0.93
C GLN A 178 7.37 15.90 -0.23
N GLU A 179 8.22 14.93 0.03
CA GLU A 179 9.55 15.18 0.60
C GLU A 179 10.44 15.94 -0.37
N ALA A 180 10.39 15.61 -1.66
CA ALA A 180 11.13 16.32 -2.69
C ALA A 180 10.66 17.77 -2.82
N GLU A 181 9.36 18.04 -2.77
CA GLU A 181 8.82 19.41 -2.77
C GLU A 181 9.30 20.26 -1.59
N ARG A 182 9.54 19.64 -0.43
CA ARG A 182 9.97 20.32 0.79
C ARG A 182 11.48 20.46 0.93
N SER A 183 12.27 19.68 0.19
CA SER A 183 13.72 19.61 0.35
C SER A 183 14.47 20.05 -0.90
N LEU A 184 15.07 21.24 -0.86
CA LEU A 184 15.94 21.74 -1.94
C LEU A 184 17.14 20.82 -2.20
N LEU A 185 17.70 20.20 -1.15
CA LEU A 185 18.83 19.28 -1.28
C LEU A 185 18.43 17.98 -2.00
N LEU A 186 17.22 17.46 -1.72
CA LEU A 186 16.71 16.29 -2.41
C LEU A 186 16.44 16.58 -3.89
N ASN A 187 15.86 17.75 -4.19
CA ASN A 187 15.65 18.20 -5.56
C ASN A 187 16.96 18.34 -6.34
N LEU A 188 17.99 18.91 -5.72
CA LEU A 188 19.31 19.05 -6.34
C LEU A 188 19.94 17.68 -6.64
N LYS A 189 19.82 16.73 -5.71
CA LYS A 189 20.28 15.33 -5.88
C LYS A 189 19.55 14.63 -7.02
N LEU A 190 18.21 14.82 -7.12
CA LEU A 190 17.41 14.26 -8.21
C LEU A 190 17.78 14.86 -9.57
N LEU A 191 17.98 16.17 -9.65
CA LEU A 191 18.46 16.85 -10.86
C LEU A 191 19.82 16.30 -11.32
N TRP A 192 20.76 16.15 -10.39
CA TRP A 192 22.09 15.58 -10.68
C TRP A 192 21.97 14.14 -11.22
N ARG A 193 21.15 13.33 -10.58
CA ARG A 193 20.88 11.95 -11.02
C ARG A 193 20.22 11.90 -12.39
N GLY A 194 19.25 12.78 -12.66
CA GLY A 194 18.57 12.88 -13.95
C GLY A 194 19.53 13.29 -15.09
N MET A 195 20.47 14.20 -14.81
CA MET A 195 21.51 14.58 -15.77
C MET A 195 22.45 13.42 -16.09
N LEU A 196 22.84 12.63 -15.09
CA LEU A 196 23.69 11.45 -15.28
C LEU A 196 22.99 10.32 -16.05
N GLU A 197 21.72 10.08 -15.72
CA GLU A 197 20.92 9.00 -16.34
C GLU A 197 20.32 9.39 -17.69
N ARG A 198 20.45 10.64 -18.14
CA ARG A 198 19.85 11.18 -19.39
C ARG A 198 18.36 10.87 -19.57
N LYS A 199 17.60 10.83 -18.48
CA LYS A 199 16.17 10.53 -18.50
C LYS A 199 15.34 11.80 -18.47
N GLN A 200 14.18 11.75 -19.18
CA GLN A 200 13.25 12.87 -19.27
C GLN A 200 12.40 13.07 -18.02
N VAL A 201 12.22 12.02 -17.19
CA VAL A 201 11.41 12.03 -15.96
C VAL A 201 12.32 11.79 -14.76
N LEU A 202 12.54 12.81 -13.95
CA LEU A 202 13.55 12.83 -12.88
C LEU A 202 13.13 12.02 -11.63
N THR A 203 11.83 11.93 -11.35
CA THR A 203 11.31 11.29 -10.13
C THR A 203 11.06 9.79 -10.29
N SER A 204 10.69 9.33 -11.47
CA SER A 204 10.26 7.94 -11.70
C SER A 204 11.34 6.88 -11.47
N SER A 205 12.61 7.19 -11.84
CA SER A 205 13.71 6.23 -11.66
C SER A 205 14.11 6.03 -10.20
N ALA A 206 13.92 7.05 -9.36
CA ALA A 206 14.19 6.95 -7.93
C ALA A 206 13.15 6.08 -7.20
N LEU A 207 11.99 5.87 -7.80
CA LEU A 207 10.90 5.06 -7.28
C LEU A 207 10.89 3.62 -7.81
N VAL A 208 11.88 3.25 -8.62
CA VAL A 208 12.05 1.86 -9.09
C VAL A 208 12.95 1.11 -8.10
N LYS A 209 12.37 0.13 -7.40
CA LYS A 209 13.11 -0.79 -6.54
C LYS A 209 13.31 -2.10 -7.29
N ILE A 210 14.55 -2.58 -7.38
CA ILE A 210 14.92 -3.84 -8.01
C ILE A 210 15.63 -4.71 -6.98
N GLY A 211 15.16 -5.96 -6.86
CA GLY A 211 15.73 -6.95 -5.98
C GLY A 211 17.08 -7.49 -6.48
N LYS A 212 17.53 -8.59 -5.87
CA LYS A 212 18.81 -9.23 -6.19
C LYS A 212 18.65 -10.19 -7.37
N ASP A 213 19.77 -10.47 -8.04
CA ASP A 213 19.88 -11.50 -9.09
C ASP A 213 18.90 -11.30 -10.26
N CYS A 214 18.56 -10.04 -10.58
CA CYS A 214 17.69 -9.70 -11.70
C CYS A 214 18.48 -9.54 -12.99
N SER A 215 17.92 -10.07 -14.09
CA SER A 215 18.42 -9.89 -15.45
C SER A 215 17.46 -9.04 -16.26
N ILE A 216 17.83 -7.80 -16.54
CA ILE A 216 16.98 -6.85 -17.26
C ILE A 216 17.66 -6.47 -18.56
N ASP A 217 16.99 -6.75 -19.69
CA ASP A 217 17.53 -6.38 -21.00
C ASP A 217 17.70 -4.86 -21.14
N PRO A 218 18.79 -4.37 -21.74
CA PRO A 218 19.01 -2.93 -21.90
C PRO A 218 17.94 -2.19 -22.71
N THR A 219 17.18 -2.91 -23.53
CA THR A 219 16.07 -2.34 -24.33
C THR A 219 14.73 -2.36 -23.60
N ALA A 220 14.66 -2.98 -22.42
CA ALA A 220 13.47 -2.95 -21.59
C ALA A 220 13.26 -1.55 -20.98
N VAL A 221 12.00 -1.11 -20.88
CA VAL A 221 11.62 0.17 -20.30
C VAL A 221 10.91 -0.07 -18.97
N ILE A 222 11.49 0.42 -17.88
CA ILE A 222 10.87 0.36 -16.56
C ILE A 222 10.51 1.78 -16.13
N GLN A 223 9.23 1.99 -15.84
CA GLN A 223 8.68 3.26 -15.40
C GLN A 223 8.16 3.13 -13.95
N GLY A 224 8.69 3.98 -13.07
CA GLY A 224 8.27 4.03 -11.66
C GLY A 224 6.97 4.83 -11.44
N PRO A 225 6.36 4.67 -10.24
CA PRO A 225 6.80 3.78 -9.18
C PRO A 225 6.65 2.31 -9.55
N ALA A 226 7.67 1.49 -9.28
CA ALA A 226 7.64 0.06 -9.56
C ALA A 226 8.48 -0.72 -8.53
N PHE A 227 8.03 -1.92 -8.23
CA PHE A 227 8.75 -2.87 -7.40
C PHE A 227 9.01 -4.14 -8.22
N ILE A 228 10.27 -4.56 -8.26
CA ILE A 228 10.72 -5.79 -8.92
C ILE A 228 11.41 -6.63 -7.85
N GLY A 229 10.91 -7.83 -7.64
CA GLY A 229 11.43 -8.78 -6.67
C GLY A 229 12.81 -9.35 -7.02
N ASN A 230 13.16 -10.45 -6.39
CA ASN A 230 14.45 -11.12 -6.62
C ASN A 230 14.35 -12.14 -7.75
N ASN A 231 15.49 -12.41 -8.43
CA ASN A 231 15.59 -13.41 -9.48
C ASN A 231 14.54 -13.21 -10.60
N VAL A 232 14.38 -11.96 -11.04
CA VAL A 232 13.44 -11.57 -12.10
C VAL A 232 14.19 -11.41 -13.43
N SER A 233 13.65 -12.02 -14.48
CA SER A 233 14.16 -11.86 -15.85
C SER A 233 13.20 -11.02 -16.68
N ILE A 234 13.67 -9.93 -17.30
CA ILE A 234 12.89 -9.05 -18.17
C ILE A 234 13.54 -9.00 -19.55
N GLY A 235 12.84 -9.52 -20.55
CA GLY A 235 13.30 -9.65 -21.91
C GLY A 235 13.31 -8.37 -22.74
N PRO A 236 13.87 -8.44 -23.96
CA PRO A 236 14.05 -7.30 -24.85
C PRO A 236 12.73 -6.59 -25.19
N GLY A 237 12.74 -5.24 -25.16
CA GLY A 237 11.59 -4.43 -25.55
C GLY A 237 10.36 -4.58 -24.64
N ALA A 238 10.48 -5.22 -23.49
CA ALA A 238 9.41 -5.25 -22.50
C ALA A 238 9.21 -3.86 -21.86
N VAL A 239 7.96 -3.51 -21.59
CA VAL A 239 7.57 -2.26 -20.91
C VAL A 239 6.87 -2.61 -19.61
N VAL A 240 7.43 -2.15 -18.50
CA VAL A 240 6.89 -2.37 -17.13
C VAL A 240 6.66 -1.01 -16.50
N GLY A 241 5.40 -0.61 -16.33
CA GLY A 241 5.03 0.68 -15.77
C GLY A 241 4.14 0.55 -14.53
N ASN A 242 4.56 1.15 -13.42
CA ASN A 242 3.78 1.22 -12.19
C ASN A 242 3.29 -0.16 -11.71
N CYS A 243 4.18 -1.15 -11.72
CA CYS A 243 3.86 -2.54 -11.43
C CYS A 243 4.56 -3.03 -10.16
N TYR A 244 3.92 -4.02 -9.55
CA TYR A 244 4.55 -4.91 -8.59
C TYR A 244 4.87 -6.24 -9.25
N ILE A 245 6.12 -6.63 -9.25
CA ILE A 245 6.60 -7.92 -9.77
C ILE A 245 7.19 -8.70 -8.61
N GLY A 246 6.68 -9.90 -8.37
CA GLY A 246 7.15 -10.79 -7.33
C GLY A 246 8.52 -11.42 -7.61
N ASP A 247 8.88 -12.39 -6.79
CA ASP A 247 10.15 -13.14 -6.93
C ASP A 247 10.05 -14.24 -7.98
N ASN A 248 11.20 -14.59 -8.60
CA ASN A 248 11.30 -15.67 -9.58
C ASN A 248 10.38 -15.52 -10.80
N VAL A 249 10.17 -14.30 -11.26
CA VAL A 249 9.30 -13.98 -12.40
C VAL A 249 10.10 -13.88 -13.68
N THR A 250 9.54 -14.45 -14.76
CA THR A 250 10.09 -14.26 -16.11
C THR A 250 9.09 -13.51 -16.97
N ILE A 251 9.52 -12.38 -17.52
CA ILE A 251 8.78 -11.54 -18.46
C ILE A 251 9.50 -11.61 -19.80
N ASP A 252 8.87 -12.26 -20.78
CA ASP A 252 9.48 -12.46 -22.09
C ASP A 252 9.48 -11.18 -22.94
N GLN A 253 10.10 -11.24 -24.10
CA GLN A 253 10.29 -10.05 -24.96
C GLN A 253 8.98 -9.42 -25.42
N GLY A 254 8.95 -8.08 -25.46
CA GLY A 254 7.84 -7.29 -25.97
C GLY A 254 6.59 -7.29 -25.09
N CYS A 255 6.66 -7.82 -23.85
CA CYS A 255 5.56 -7.74 -22.90
C CYS A 255 5.26 -6.30 -22.50
N GLN A 256 3.98 -5.98 -22.23
CA GLN A 256 3.53 -4.68 -21.77
C GLN A 256 2.73 -4.83 -20.49
N LEU A 257 3.26 -4.32 -19.39
CA LEU A 257 2.65 -4.40 -18.06
C LEU A 257 2.44 -2.97 -17.55
N MET A 258 1.20 -2.66 -17.18
CA MET A 258 0.85 -1.37 -16.58
C MET A 258 -0.08 -1.58 -15.41
N LEU A 259 0.23 -0.92 -14.25
CA LEU A 259 -0.62 -0.91 -13.06
C LEU A 259 -1.01 -2.32 -12.57
N SER A 260 -0.11 -3.29 -12.72
CA SER A 260 -0.42 -4.71 -12.51
C SER A 260 0.46 -5.34 -11.45
N VAL A 261 -0.08 -6.37 -10.81
CA VAL A 261 0.62 -7.22 -9.83
C VAL A 261 0.90 -8.55 -10.48
N VAL A 262 2.17 -8.96 -10.50
CA VAL A 262 2.60 -10.28 -10.97
C VAL A 262 3.11 -11.07 -9.78
N GLY A 263 2.45 -12.18 -9.48
CA GLY A 263 2.82 -13.04 -8.35
C GLY A 263 4.13 -13.79 -8.58
N ASP A 264 4.67 -14.34 -7.47
CA ASP A 264 5.93 -15.09 -7.49
C ASP A 264 5.85 -16.31 -8.43
N GLY A 265 6.97 -16.60 -9.07
CA GLY A 265 7.11 -17.76 -9.96
C GLY A 265 6.32 -17.67 -11.27
N SER A 266 5.78 -16.50 -11.60
CA SER A 266 5.00 -16.32 -12.84
C SER A 266 5.87 -16.26 -14.09
N PHE A 267 5.30 -16.74 -15.19
CA PHE A 267 5.88 -16.61 -16.53
C PHE A 267 4.92 -15.85 -17.45
N LEU A 268 5.36 -14.74 -17.99
CA LEU A 268 4.64 -13.97 -19.01
C LEU A 268 5.22 -14.25 -20.39
N PRO A 269 4.45 -14.90 -21.28
CA PRO A 269 4.95 -15.28 -22.60
C PRO A 269 5.09 -14.06 -23.52
N PHE A 270 5.79 -14.28 -24.61
CA PHE A 270 6.03 -13.30 -25.68
C PHE A 270 4.84 -12.38 -25.98
N ARG A 271 5.06 -11.06 -25.90
CA ARG A 271 4.06 -10.01 -26.15
C ARG A 271 2.79 -10.08 -25.29
N ALA A 272 2.85 -10.67 -24.11
CA ALA A 272 1.74 -10.59 -23.17
C ALA A 272 1.47 -9.13 -22.78
N SER A 273 0.18 -8.78 -22.61
CA SER A 273 -0.23 -7.45 -22.19
C SER A 273 -1.10 -7.55 -20.96
N LEU A 274 -0.71 -6.86 -19.89
CA LEU A 274 -1.45 -6.76 -18.63
C LEU A 274 -1.74 -5.28 -18.31
N TYR A 275 -2.98 -4.99 -17.97
CA TYR A 275 -3.41 -3.67 -17.51
C TYR A 275 -4.36 -3.82 -16.33
N ARG A 276 -4.00 -3.23 -15.16
CA ARG A 276 -4.74 -3.33 -13.89
C ARG A 276 -5.18 -4.76 -13.56
N SER A 277 -4.24 -5.68 -13.59
CA SER A 277 -4.45 -7.12 -13.40
C SER A 277 -3.66 -7.65 -12.21
N VAL A 278 -4.15 -8.75 -11.65
CA VAL A 278 -3.44 -9.54 -10.63
C VAL A 278 -3.26 -10.95 -11.14
#